data_5af264a505019379320922cb0770ea79
#
_entry.id   5af264a505019379320922cb0770ea79
#
_cell.length_a   1.000
_cell.length_b   1.000
_cell.length_c   1.000
_cell.angle_alpha   90.00
_cell.angle_beta   90.00
_cell.angle_gamma   90.00
#
_symmetry.space_group_name_H-M   'P 1'
#
loop_
_entity.id
_entity.type
_entity.pdbx_description
1 polymer ?
#
loop_
_entity_poly.entity_id
_entity_poly.type
_entity_poly.pdbx_seq_one_letter_code
_entity_poly.pdbx_strand_id
1 'polypeptide(L)'
;VYTMDAAAVVQATGTNGAVVWQADLTAEFDRGGGVSGGGLAAGPGRVYAATAYGELVALDAASGAVVWRQRVDSAVTGAPTVSGGTVFVSGRDGSGWAIAADTGRVRWTVPGAVGSTGMIGAAGPSVGDNLVLFPFTNGSVTAALKVSGVQVWQAPVTGQRVGRAYAGVTDITGDAVVMGDVTYVGTASGRTAALDTSSGERIWTAVEGALNPPLVVGGSVFVVNDENRLVRLDAATGAPIWAVDMPYFTKDKPKRRKAIVPHFGPVLAGGRLA
;
A
#
# COMPACT_ATOMS: atom_id res chain seq x y z
N VAL A 1 13.79 9.68 -10.95
CA VAL A 1 12.71 9.53 -9.96
C VAL A 1 11.40 9.83 -10.64
N TYR A 2 10.36 9.02 -10.35
CA TYR A 2 9.00 9.25 -10.84
C TYR A 2 8.10 9.63 -9.66
N THR A 3 7.30 10.65 -9.85
CA THR A 3 6.32 11.14 -8.86
C THR A 3 4.98 11.36 -9.55
N MET A 4 3.90 11.23 -8.80
CA MET A 4 2.55 11.58 -9.24
C MET A 4 1.93 12.50 -8.21
N ASP A 5 1.33 13.59 -8.65
CA ASP A 5 0.64 14.51 -7.76
C ASP A 5 -0.85 14.12 -7.56
N ALA A 6 -1.55 14.89 -6.73
CA ALA A 6 -2.95 14.64 -6.44
C ALA A 6 -3.89 14.88 -7.65
N ALA A 7 -3.42 15.55 -8.69
CA ALA A 7 -4.16 15.75 -9.93
C ALA A 7 -3.90 14.66 -10.98
N ALA A 8 -3.15 13.60 -10.61
CA ALA A 8 -2.70 12.54 -11.50
C ALA A 8 -1.73 12.98 -12.60
N VAL A 9 -0.96 14.03 -12.36
CA VAL A 9 0.17 14.39 -13.23
C VAL A 9 1.40 13.60 -12.82
N VAL A 10 1.90 12.78 -13.73
CA VAL A 10 3.13 11.99 -13.53
C VAL A 10 4.32 12.77 -14.04
N GLN A 11 5.38 12.85 -13.23
CA GLN A 11 6.61 13.55 -13.58
C GLN A 11 7.82 12.62 -13.43
N ALA A 12 8.71 12.66 -14.41
CA ALA A 12 10.04 12.10 -14.30
C ALA A 12 11.06 13.20 -14.01
N THR A 13 11.88 12.99 -12.99
CA THR A 13 12.94 13.92 -12.59
C THR A 13 14.30 13.20 -12.65
N GLY A 14 15.25 13.80 -13.31
CA GLY A 14 16.60 13.31 -13.42
C GLY A 14 17.39 13.38 -12.10
N THR A 15 18.57 12.80 -12.08
CA THR A 15 19.47 12.81 -10.89
C THR A 15 19.99 14.20 -10.56
N ASN A 16 19.98 15.11 -11.51
CA ASN A 16 20.31 16.53 -11.35
C ASN A 16 19.14 17.40 -10.88
N GLY A 17 17.97 16.78 -10.60
CA GLY A 17 16.75 17.50 -10.20
C GLY A 17 15.95 18.14 -11.35
N ALA A 18 16.43 18.05 -12.60
CA ALA A 18 15.70 18.59 -13.74
C ALA A 18 14.51 17.69 -14.13
N VAL A 19 13.39 18.31 -14.51
CA VAL A 19 12.25 17.60 -15.08
C VAL A 19 12.63 17.08 -16.47
N VAL A 20 12.46 15.78 -16.68
CA VAL A 20 12.73 15.12 -17.97
C VAL A 20 11.46 15.12 -18.83
N TRP A 21 10.33 14.73 -18.23
CA TRP A 21 9.02 14.76 -18.87
C TRP A 21 7.90 14.84 -17.83
N GLN A 22 6.73 15.25 -18.28
CA GLN A 22 5.48 15.20 -17.54
C GLN A 22 4.38 14.61 -18.40
N ALA A 23 3.49 13.82 -17.79
CA ALA A 23 2.30 13.25 -18.42
C ALA A 23 1.08 13.53 -17.55
N ASP A 24 0.12 14.23 -18.12
CA ASP A 24 -1.17 14.53 -17.47
C ASP A 24 -2.12 13.36 -17.71
N LEU A 25 -2.55 12.71 -16.62
CA LEU A 25 -3.50 11.60 -16.64
C LEU A 25 -4.86 12.00 -16.06
N THR A 26 -5.09 13.29 -15.82
CA THR A 26 -6.37 13.81 -15.34
C THR A 26 -7.51 13.40 -16.27
N ALA A 27 -8.60 12.90 -15.72
CA ALA A 27 -9.76 12.54 -16.51
C ALA A 27 -10.51 13.80 -16.98
N GLU A 28 -11.03 13.78 -18.21
CA GLU A 28 -11.73 14.92 -18.83
C GLU A 28 -12.92 15.42 -18.01
N PHE A 29 -13.54 14.55 -17.20
CA PHE A 29 -14.67 14.93 -16.34
C PHE A 29 -14.22 15.58 -15.03
N ASP A 30 -12.96 15.43 -14.60
CA ASP A 30 -12.43 16.04 -13.37
C ASP A 30 -11.77 17.40 -13.65
N ARG A 31 -12.59 18.41 -13.85
CA ARG A 31 -12.12 19.79 -14.07
C ARG A 31 -11.56 20.47 -12.82
N GLY A 32 -11.74 19.86 -11.66
CA GLY A 32 -11.39 20.45 -10.36
C GLY A 32 -10.14 19.84 -9.71
N GLY A 33 -9.59 18.72 -10.25
CA GLY A 33 -8.46 18.00 -9.64
C GLY A 33 -8.77 17.48 -8.24
N GLY A 34 -10.04 17.14 -7.96
CA GLY A 34 -10.50 16.78 -6.64
C GLY A 34 -10.40 15.29 -6.28
N VAL A 35 -10.04 14.46 -7.26
CA VAL A 35 -9.93 13.00 -7.04
C VAL A 35 -8.46 12.65 -6.82
N SER A 36 -8.11 12.37 -5.56
CA SER A 36 -6.77 11.93 -5.18
C SER A 36 -6.74 10.43 -4.88
N GLY A 37 -5.62 9.81 -5.15
CA GLY A 37 -5.37 8.39 -4.88
C GLY A 37 -4.63 7.73 -6.03
N GLY A 38 -4.22 6.49 -5.81
CA GLY A 38 -3.41 5.73 -6.74
C GLY A 38 -1.93 5.73 -6.37
N GLY A 39 -1.10 5.35 -7.29
CA GLY A 39 0.35 5.28 -7.08
C GLY A 39 1.08 4.87 -8.34
N LEU A 40 2.39 4.79 -8.22
CA LEU A 40 3.29 4.47 -9.32
C LEU A 40 4.08 3.19 -9.03
N ALA A 41 4.33 2.43 -10.09
CA ALA A 41 5.35 1.39 -10.10
C ALA A 41 6.23 1.52 -11.33
N ALA A 42 7.50 1.21 -11.18
CA ALA A 42 8.45 1.16 -12.29
C ALA A 42 8.74 -0.30 -12.68
N GLY A 43 8.81 -0.55 -13.96
CA GLY A 43 9.24 -1.81 -14.55
C GLY A 43 10.20 -1.58 -15.70
N PRO A 44 10.66 -2.64 -16.37
CA PRO A 44 11.58 -2.50 -17.51
C PRO A 44 11.00 -1.60 -18.61
N GLY A 45 11.58 -0.42 -18.80
CA GLY A 45 11.19 0.55 -19.82
C GLY A 45 9.78 1.15 -19.67
N ARG A 46 9.13 0.96 -18.55
CA ARG A 46 7.74 1.41 -18.30
C ARG A 46 7.58 2.00 -16.91
N VAL A 47 6.64 2.94 -16.81
CA VAL A 47 6.07 3.42 -15.55
C VAL A 47 4.56 3.12 -15.58
N TYR A 48 4.06 2.50 -14.55
CA TYR A 48 2.65 2.17 -14.41
C TYR A 48 2.03 3.09 -13.38
N ALA A 49 1.03 3.85 -13.81
CA ALA A 49 0.29 4.79 -12.96
C ALA A 49 -1.13 4.24 -12.72
N ALA A 50 -1.43 3.94 -11.48
CA ALA A 50 -2.80 3.66 -11.06
C ALA A 50 -3.46 4.99 -10.67
N THR A 51 -4.65 5.25 -11.18
CA THR A 51 -5.38 6.48 -10.91
C THR A 51 -6.65 6.22 -10.11
N ALA A 52 -7.06 7.18 -9.30
CA ALA A 52 -8.32 7.12 -8.59
C ALA A 52 -9.55 7.18 -9.51
N TYR A 53 -9.34 7.44 -10.81
CA TYR A 53 -10.38 7.39 -11.84
C TYR A 53 -10.74 5.97 -12.30
N GLY A 54 -10.08 4.95 -11.73
CA GLY A 54 -10.30 3.55 -12.12
C GLY A 54 -9.54 3.17 -13.40
N GLU A 55 -8.35 3.71 -13.58
CA GLU A 55 -7.48 3.35 -14.70
C GLU A 55 -6.09 2.95 -14.23
N LEU A 56 -5.52 1.98 -14.90
CA LEU A 56 -4.08 1.70 -14.89
C LEU A 56 -3.51 2.13 -16.24
N VAL A 57 -2.53 3.01 -16.21
CA VAL A 57 -1.90 3.58 -17.40
C VAL A 57 -0.44 3.18 -17.44
N ALA A 58 0.04 2.64 -18.56
CA ALA A 58 1.46 2.43 -18.80
C ALA A 58 2.04 3.56 -19.62
N LEU A 59 3.11 4.14 -19.11
CA LEU A 59 3.89 5.18 -19.74
C LEU A 59 5.25 4.62 -20.18
N ASP A 60 5.76 5.09 -21.29
CA ASP A 60 7.15 4.87 -21.66
C ASP A 60 8.06 5.61 -20.67
N ALA A 61 9.01 4.91 -20.08
CA ALA A 61 9.84 5.44 -19.00
C ALA A 61 10.78 6.57 -19.45
N ALA A 62 11.14 6.61 -20.75
CA ALA A 62 12.07 7.60 -21.29
C ALA A 62 11.34 8.90 -21.72
N SER A 63 10.13 8.78 -22.27
CA SER A 63 9.42 9.89 -22.90
C SER A 63 8.16 10.35 -22.18
N GLY A 64 7.60 9.51 -21.28
CA GLY A 64 6.31 9.76 -20.65
C GLY A 64 5.11 9.53 -21.59
N ALA A 65 5.32 9.04 -22.80
CA ALA A 65 4.25 8.76 -23.73
C ALA A 65 3.36 7.61 -23.23
N VAL A 66 2.04 7.76 -23.37
CA VAL A 66 1.08 6.71 -23.02
C VAL A 66 1.25 5.55 -24.01
N VAL A 67 1.52 4.35 -23.47
CA VAL A 67 1.65 3.11 -24.27
C VAL A 67 0.32 2.38 -24.34
N TRP A 68 -0.36 2.26 -23.20
CA TRP A 68 -1.71 1.69 -23.11
C TRP A 68 -2.44 2.22 -21.87
N ARG A 69 -3.76 2.14 -21.91
CA ARG A 69 -4.66 2.39 -20.78
C ARG A 69 -5.56 1.18 -20.59
N GLN A 70 -5.75 0.78 -19.35
CA GLN A 70 -6.70 -0.27 -18.98
C GLN A 70 -7.64 0.27 -17.90
N ARG A 71 -8.94 0.25 -18.19
CA ARG A 71 -9.94 0.52 -17.15
C ARG A 71 -10.05 -0.67 -16.22
N VAL A 72 -10.08 -0.38 -14.94
CA VAL A 72 -10.50 -1.28 -13.87
C VAL A 72 -11.83 -0.76 -13.36
N ASP A 73 -12.79 -1.63 -13.06
CA ASP A 73 -14.18 -1.23 -12.77
C ASP A 73 -14.33 -0.55 -11.40
N SER A 74 -13.22 -0.24 -10.75
CA SER A 74 -13.16 0.39 -9.43
C SER A 74 -11.97 1.35 -9.35
N ALA A 75 -12.10 2.39 -8.51
CA ALA A 75 -10.97 3.26 -8.21
C ALA A 75 -9.79 2.44 -7.67
N VAL A 76 -8.59 2.66 -8.23
CA VAL A 76 -7.34 2.08 -7.72
C VAL A 76 -6.72 3.10 -6.76
N THR A 77 -6.58 2.72 -5.51
CA THR A 77 -6.17 3.66 -4.45
C THR A 77 -4.77 3.39 -3.91
N GLY A 78 -4.22 2.18 -4.14
CA GLY A 78 -2.85 1.81 -3.80
C GLY A 78 -1.91 1.86 -5.00
N ALA A 79 -0.61 1.80 -4.74
CA ALA A 79 0.39 1.66 -5.80
C ALA A 79 0.27 0.29 -6.49
N PRO A 80 0.44 0.22 -7.82
CA PRO A 80 0.51 -1.07 -8.50
C PRO A 80 1.81 -1.80 -8.14
N THR A 81 1.82 -3.12 -8.31
CA THR A 81 3.02 -3.94 -8.11
C THR A 81 3.34 -4.70 -9.38
N VAL A 82 4.59 -4.65 -9.83
CA VAL A 82 5.05 -5.28 -11.08
C VAL A 82 5.89 -6.51 -10.75
N SER A 83 5.50 -7.66 -11.30
CA SER A 83 6.27 -8.91 -11.17
C SER A 83 6.03 -9.84 -12.36
N GLY A 84 7.10 -10.40 -12.91
CA GLY A 84 7.01 -11.43 -13.96
C GLY A 84 6.19 -11.03 -15.20
N GLY A 85 6.30 -9.78 -15.66
CA GLY A 85 5.51 -9.29 -16.81
C GLY A 85 4.01 -9.10 -16.51
N THR A 86 3.63 -9.03 -15.25
CA THR A 86 2.29 -8.74 -14.78
C THR A 86 2.29 -7.52 -13.86
N VAL A 87 1.31 -6.67 -14.01
CA VAL A 87 1.01 -5.57 -13.09
C VAL A 87 -0.21 -5.97 -12.27
N PHE A 88 -0.07 -5.93 -10.96
CA PHE A 88 -1.14 -6.23 -10.01
C PHE A 88 -1.66 -4.92 -9.42
N VAL A 89 -2.97 -4.80 -9.27
CA VAL A 89 -3.63 -3.66 -8.62
C VAL A 89 -4.78 -4.13 -7.73
N SER A 90 -5.07 -3.37 -6.68
CA SER A 90 -6.22 -3.56 -5.80
C SER A 90 -7.27 -2.50 -6.10
N GLY A 91 -8.49 -2.92 -6.35
CA GLY A 91 -9.64 -2.04 -6.47
C GLY A 91 -10.27 -1.72 -5.11
N ARG A 92 -10.85 -0.53 -4.99
CA ARG A 92 -11.57 -0.09 -3.80
C ARG A 92 -12.83 -0.92 -3.50
N ASP A 93 -13.36 -1.58 -4.51
CA ASP A 93 -14.47 -2.55 -4.41
C ASP A 93 -14.02 -3.90 -3.84
N GLY A 94 -12.78 -4.03 -3.40
CA GLY A 94 -12.20 -5.25 -2.89
C GLY A 94 -11.85 -6.25 -3.99
N SER A 95 -11.70 -5.84 -5.24
CA SER A 95 -11.21 -6.69 -6.32
C SER A 95 -9.69 -6.63 -6.44
N GLY A 96 -9.09 -7.77 -6.80
CA GLY A 96 -7.68 -7.85 -7.21
C GLY A 96 -7.58 -8.11 -8.71
N TRP A 97 -6.66 -7.43 -9.39
CA TRP A 97 -6.49 -7.50 -10.84
C TRP A 97 -5.06 -7.86 -11.21
N ALA A 98 -4.90 -8.70 -12.20
CA ALA A 98 -3.64 -8.97 -12.87
C ALA A 98 -3.72 -8.58 -14.34
N ILE A 99 -2.84 -7.71 -14.76
CA ILE A 99 -2.84 -7.06 -16.06
C ILE A 99 -1.49 -7.32 -16.74
N ALA A 100 -1.49 -7.72 -18.00
CA ALA A 100 -0.27 -7.95 -18.76
C ALA A 100 0.49 -6.61 -18.91
N ALA A 101 1.74 -6.58 -18.48
CA ALA A 101 2.56 -5.38 -18.43
C ALA A 101 2.87 -4.78 -19.80
N ASP A 102 2.95 -5.60 -20.83
CA ASP A 102 3.24 -5.23 -22.21
C ASP A 102 2.04 -4.66 -22.96
N THR A 103 0.84 -5.23 -22.75
CA THR A 103 -0.35 -4.98 -23.57
C THR A 103 -1.51 -4.31 -22.83
N GLY A 104 -1.48 -4.28 -21.49
CA GLY A 104 -2.60 -3.80 -20.68
C GLY A 104 -3.79 -4.74 -20.61
N ARG A 105 -3.73 -5.94 -21.20
CA ARG A 105 -4.84 -6.91 -21.18
C ARG A 105 -4.99 -7.52 -19.79
N VAL A 106 -6.24 -7.60 -19.32
CA VAL A 106 -6.55 -8.32 -18.08
C VAL A 106 -6.26 -9.81 -18.28
N ARG A 107 -5.45 -10.36 -17.39
CA ARG A 107 -5.15 -11.81 -17.34
C ARG A 107 -6.18 -12.54 -16.50
N TRP A 108 -6.47 -12.00 -15.32
CA TRP A 108 -7.45 -12.53 -14.38
C TRP A 108 -7.83 -11.50 -13.33
N THR A 109 -8.92 -11.76 -12.62
CA THR A 109 -9.37 -10.97 -11.49
C THR A 109 -9.72 -11.87 -10.30
N VAL A 110 -9.56 -11.37 -9.10
CA VAL A 110 -9.97 -12.04 -7.86
C VAL A 110 -11.03 -11.18 -7.20
N PRO A 111 -12.21 -11.75 -6.89
CA PRO A 111 -13.19 -11.04 -6.09
C PRO A 111 -12.70 -10.95 -4.64
N GLY A 112 -12.94 -9.81 -4.02
CA GLY A 112 -12.65 -9.59 -2.61
C GLY A 112 -13.86 -9.07 -1.87
N ALA A 113 -13.68 -8.76 -0.60
CA ALA A 113 -14.72 -8.23 0.24
C ALA A 113 -14.46 -6.77 0.61
N VAL A 114 -15.50 -5.95 0.50
CA VAL A 114 -15.47 -4.52 0.85
C VAL A 114 -15.67 -4.35 2.34
N GLY A 115 -14.90 -3.47 2.97
CA GLY A 115 -15.16 -3.02 4.34
C GLY A 115 -16.33 -2.04 4.39
N SER A 116 -17.00 -1.98 5.54
CA SER A 116 -18.10 -1.04 5.78
C SER A 116 -17.66 0.42 5.91
N THR A 117 -16.38 0.64 6.18
CA THR A 117 -15.73 1.96 6.31
C THR A 117 -14.44 1.94 5.52
N GLY A 118 -14.07 3.02 4.88
CA GLY A 118 -12.84 3.12 4.11
C GLY A 118 -12.06 4.38 4.47
N MET A 119 -10.76 4.23 4.76
CA MET A 119 -9.83 5.35 4.84
C MET A 119 -9.37 5.76 3.44
N ILE A 120 -8.94 7.00 3.29
CA ILE A 120 -8.24 7.46 2.10
C ILE A 120 -6.83 6.87 2.13
N GLY A 121 -6.46 6.18 1.08
CA GLY A 121 -5.21 5.43 0.96
C GLY A 121 -5.48 3.94 1.15
N ALA A 122 -5.27 3.16 0.12
CA ALA A 122 -5.36 1.71 0.17
C ALA A 122 -3.97 1.13 -0.05
N ALA A 123 -3.76 -0.01 0.57
CA ALA A 123 -2.56 -0.78 0.34
C ALA A 123 -2.53 -1.34 -1.09
N GLY A 124 -1.36 -1.32 -1.69
CA GLY A 124 -1.08 -2.01 -2.94
C GLY A 124 -0.90 -3.52 -2.73
N PRO A 125 -0.96 -4.30 -3.82
CA PRO A 125 -0.67 -5.73 -3.75
C PRO A 125 0.81 -5.97 -3.43
N SER A 126 1.10 -7.06 -2.76
CA SER A 126 2.47 -7.52 -2.51
C SER A 126 2.71 -8.87 -3.16
N VAL A 127 3.94 -9.17 -3.52
CA VAL A 127 4.27 -10.40 -4.24
C VAL A 127 5.29 -11.23 -3.47
N GLY A 128 5.01 -12.51 -3.36
CA GLY A 128 5.96 -13.56 -2.99
C GLY A 128 6.43 -14.34 -4.21
N ASP A 129 7.00 -15.52 -4.01
CA ASP A 129 7.51 -16.34 -5.10
C ASP A 129 6.43 -16.74 -6.11
N ASN A 130 5.35 -17.37 -5.66
CA ASN A 130 4.26 -17.84 -6.51
C ASN A 130 2.92 -17.13 -6.22
N LEU A 131 2.85 -16.36 -5.16
CA LEU A 131 1.63 -15.71 -4.69
C LEU A 131 1.68 -14.20 -4.92
N VAL A 132 0.52 -13.63 -5.13
CA VAL A 132 0.24 -12.22 -4.95
C VAL A 132 -0.76 -12.07 -3.81
N LEU A 133 -0.50 -11.13 -2.94
CA LEU A 133 -1.29 -10.83 -1.74
C LEU A 133 -2.01 -9.52 -1.94
N PHE A 134 -3.33 -9.55 -1.82
CA PHE A 134 -4.18 -8.38 -1.91
C PHE A 134 -4.69 -8.01 -0.51
N PRO A 135 -4.22 -6.91 0.07
CA PRO A 135 -4.80 -6.36 1.28
C PRO A 135 -6.10 -5.63 0.95
N PHE A 136 -7.19 -5.97 1.64
CA PHE A 136 -8.50 -5.39 1.40
C PHE A 136 -9.00 -4.53 2.56
N THR A 137 -9.95 -3.64 2.25
CA THR A 137 -10.50 -2.68 3.20
C THR A 137 -11.33 -3.31 4.32
N ASN A 138 -11.71 -4.59 4.18
CA ASN A 138 -12.35 -5.36 5.26
C ASN A 138 -11.34 -5.88 6.31
N GLY A 139 -10.06 -5.51 6.22
CA GLY A 139 -9.02 -5.96 7.14
C GLY A 139 -8.56 -7.40 6.91
N SER A 140 -8.77 -7.95 5.72
CA SER A 140 -8.24 -9.26 5.34
C SER A 140 -7.18 -9.15 4.25
N VAL A 141 -6.27 -10.11 4.24
CA VAL A 141 -5.33 -10.34 3.13
C VAL A 141 -5.80 -11.57 2.38
N THR A 142 -5.94 -11.45 1.06
CA THR A 142 -6.24 -12.58 0.18
C THR A 142 -5.01 -12.89 -0.66
N ALA A 143 -4.56 -14.14 -0.64
CA ALA A 143 -3.48 -14.62 -1.49
C ALA A 143 -4.03 -15.42 -2.66
N ALA A 144 -3.49 -15.13 -3.84
CA ALA A 144 -3.82 -15.84 -5.07
C ALA A 144 -2.55 -16.25 -5.83
N LEU A 145 -2.65 -17.28 -6.64
CA LEU A 145 -1.57 -17.68 -7.54
C LEU A 145 -1.32 -16.58 -8.59
N LYS A 146 -0.08 -16.11 -8.72
CA LYS A 146 0.29 -15.04 -9.68
C LYS A 146 -0.09 -15.38 -11.13
N VAL A 147 -0.04 -16.65 -11.50
CA VAL A 147 -0.26 -17.09 -12.89
C VAL A 147 -1.72 -17.20 -13.26
N SER A 148 -2.61 -17.53 -12.32
CA SER A 148 -4.01 -17.90 -12.62
C SER A 148 -5.06 -17.11 -11.82
N GLY A 149 -4.67 -16.42 -10.75
CA GLY A 149 -5.61 -15.76 -9.86
C GLY A 149 -6.41 -16.70 -8.95
N VAL A 150 -6.09 -18.00 -8.96
CA VAL A 150 -6.75 -18.94 -8.04
C VAL A 150 -6.43 -18.56 -6.62
N GLN A 151 -7.45 -18.26 -5.83
CA GLN A 151 -7.30 -17.96 -4.41
C GLN A 151 -6.77 -19.17 -3.65
N VAL A 152 -5.69 -18.98 -2.92
CA VAL A 152 -5.06 -20.03 -2.11
C VAL A 152 -5.55 -19.94 -0.67
N TRP A 153 -5.52 -18.74 -0.09
CA TRP A 153 -5.98 -18.48 1.26
C TRP A 153 -6.51 -17.06 1.42
N GLN A 154 -7.25 -16.85 2.51
CA GLN A 154 -7.64 -15.54 3.00
C GLN A 154 -7.49 -15.51 4.52
N ALA A 155 -6.81 -14.51 5.03
CA ALA A 155 -6.55 -14.36 6.46
C ALA A 155 -7.01 -12.99 6.96
N PRO A 156 -7.87 -12.92 8.01
CA PRO A 156 -8.21 -11.67 8.66
C PRO A 156 -7.05 -11.19 9.53
N VAL A 157 -6.73 -9.89 9.43
CA VAL A 157 -5.72 -9.21 10.27
C VAL A 157 -6.41 -8.37 11.36
N THR A 158 -7.73 -8.42 11.37
CA THR A 158 -8.58 -7.60 12.22
C THR A 158 -8.32 -7.80 13.71
N GLY A 159 -8.46 -6.74 14.44
CA GLY A 159 -8.42 -6.68 15.89
C GLY A 159 -8.60 -5.22 16.29
N GLN A 160 -9.24 -4.96 17.41
CA GLN A 160 -9.55 -3.61 17.84
C GLN A 160 -8.75 -3.23 19.07
N ARG A 161 -8.28 -1.97 19.10
CA ARG A 161 -7.78 -1.37 20.33
C ARG A 161 -8.99 -0.87 21.12
N VAL A 162 -9.29 -1.55 22.23
CA VAL A 162 -10.46 -1.25 23.06
C VAL A 162 -10.39 0.21 23.56
N GLY A 163 -11.53 0.91 23.52
CA GLY A 163 -11.67 2.28 24.03
C GLY A 163 -11.22 3.38 23.06
N ARG A 164 -10.95 3.07 21.81
CA ARG A 164 -10.63 4.06 20.76
C ARG A 164 -11.72 4.10 19.68
N ALA A 165 -12.24 5.29 19.38
CA ALA A 165 -13.29 5.47 18.38
C ALA A 165 -12.88 5.01 16.97
N TYR A 166 -11.59 5.20 16.60
CA TYR A 166 -11.06 4.78 15.30
C TYR A 166 -10.82 3.25 15.20
N ALA A 167 -10.91 2.52 16.30
CA ALA A 167 -10.72 1.06 16.30
C ALA A 167 -11.77 0.30 15.48
N GLY A 168 -12.86 0.95 15.10
CA GLY A 168 -13.85 0.39 14.16
C GLY A 168 -13.41 0.42 12.70
N VAL A 169 -12.31 1.13 12.36
CA VAL A 169 -11.76 1.16 11.02
C VAL A 169 -10.80 0.00 10.86
N THR A 170 -11.20 -1.01 10.11
CA THR A 170 -10.43 -2.26 9.95
C THR A 170 -9.46 -2.23 8.77
N ASP A 171 -9.37 -1.13 8.04
CA ASP A 171 -8.60 -1.01 6.81
C ASP A 171 -7.12 -1.39 6.99
N ILE A 172 -6.61 -2.12 6.02
CA ILE A 172 -5.19 -2.26 5.78
C ILE A 172 -4.80 -1.13 4.84
N THR A 173 -4.05 -0.17 5.34
CA THR A 173 -3.67 1.05 4.59
C THR A 173 -2.24 1.03 4.09
N GLY A 174 -1.38 0.22 4.71
CA GLY A 174 -0.01 -0.02 4.28
C GLY A 174 0.14 -1.36 3.56
N ASP A 175 0.97 -1.38 2.52
CA ASP A 175 1.27 -2.62 1.79
C ASP A 175 1.77 -3.70 2.75
N ALA A 176 1.38 -4.94 2.53
CA ALA A 176 1.98 -6.06 3.23
C ALA A 176 3.45 -6.22 2.79
N VAL A 177 4.31 -6.66 3.69
CA VAL A 177 5.73 -6.87 3.41
C VAL A 177 6.05 -8.36 3.45
N VAL A 178 6.41 -8.92 2.29
CA VAL A 178 6.77 -10.33 2.15
C VAL A 178 8.28 -10.48 2.31
N MET A 179 8.71 -11.27 3.30
CA MET A 179 10.11 -11.58 3.57
C MET A 179 10.29 -13.10 3.64
N GLY A 180 10.55 -13.71 2.47
CA GLY A 180 10.60 -15.17 2.35
C GLY A 180 9.25 -15.81 2.73
N ASP A 181 9.27 -16.70 3.71
CA ASP A 181 8.08 -17.43 4.13
C ASP A 181 7.16 -16.63 5.08
N VAL A 182 7.50 -15.39 5.43
CA VAL A 182 6.72 -14.58 6.37
C VAL A 182 6.22 -13.30 5.71
N THR A 183 4.92 -13.05 5.88
CA THR A 183 4.24 -11.82 5.45
C THR A 183 3.88 -10.99 6.69
N TYR A 184 4.34 -9.74 6.73
CA TYR A 184 4.03 -8.78 7.78
C TYR A 184 3.00 -7.78 7.27
N VAL A 185 1.95 -7.55 8.05
CA VAL A 185 0.85 -6.65 7.68
C VAL A 185 0.30 -5.95 8.90
N GLY A 186 -0.01 -4.66 8.77
CA GLY A 186 -0.61 -3.86 9.83
C GLY A 186 -1.96 -3.29 9.46
N THR A 187 -2.76 -2.97 10.47
CA THR A 187 -4.07 -2.31 10.33
C THR A 187 -4.08 -0.97 11.06
N ALA A 188 -4.92 -0.05 10.60
CA ALA A 188 -5.17 1.22 11.28
C ALA A 188 -5.83 1.05 12.66
N SER A 189 -6.46 -0.10 12.92
CA SER A 189 -7.19 -0.40 14.17
C SER A 189 -6.33 -0.89 15.34
N GLY A 190 -5.00 -0.91 15.18
CA GLY A 190 -4.07 -1.25 16.27
C GLY A 190 -3.64 -2.72 16.28
N ARG A 191 -3.39 -3.31 15.12
CA ARG A 191 -2.82 -4.66 15.01
C ARG A 191 -1.75 -4.71 13.93
N THR A 192 -0.67 -5.42 14.22
CA THR A 192 0.31 -5.91 13.24
C THR A 192 0.44 -7.40 13.41
N ALA A 193 0.41 -8.13 12.31
CA ALA A 193 0.51 -9.60 12.31
C ALA A 193 1.63 -10.07 11.40
N ALA A 194 2.22 -11.20 11.75
CA ALA A 194 3.00 -12.03 10.84
C ALA A 194 2.18 -13.27 10.47
N LEU A 195 2.15 -13.54 9.18
CA LEU A 195 1.45 -14.68 8.59
C LEU A 195 2.46 -15.54 7.85
N ASP A 196 2.27 -16.84 7.85
CA ASP A 196 2.95 -17.72 6.90
C ASP A 196 2.49 -17.35 5.49
N THR A 197 3.44 -17.06 4.61
CA THR A 197 3.13 -16.56 3.25
C THR A 197 2.40 -17.61 2.41
N SER A 198 2.69 -18.90 2.63
CA SER A 198 2.15 -19.99 1.81
C SER A 198 0.73 -20.38 2.21
N SER A 199 0.40 -20.32 3.50
CA SER A 199 -0.86 -20.81 4.07
C SER A 199 -1.77 -19.71 4.61
N GLY A 200 -1.24 -18.51 4.89
CA GLY A 200 -1.95 -17.46 5.59
C GLY A 200 -2.12 -17.72 7.09
N GLU A 201 -1.50 -18.77 7.60
CA GLU A 201 -1.56 -19.12 9.02
C GLU A 201 -0.88 -18.05 9.86
N ARG A 202 -1.51 -17.69 10.98
CA ARG A 202 -1.00 -16.61 11.81
C ARG A 202 0.14 -17.11 12.70
N ILE A 203 1.33 -16.53 12.52
CA ILE A 203 2.50 -16.81 13.35
C ILE A 203 2.40 -16.04 14.67
N TRP A 204 2.15 -14.73 14.59
CA TRP A 204 1.93 -13.89 15.76
C TRP A 204 1.09 -12.66 15.46
N THR A 205 0.61 -11.98 16.52
CA THR A 205 -0.06 -10.71 16.46
C THR A 205 0.44 -9.78 17.55
N ALA A 206 0.84 -8.56 17.18
CA ALA A 206 1.15 -7.48 18.10
C ALA A 206 -0.02 -6.51 18.24
N VAL A 207 -0.15 -5.86 19.41
CA VAL A 207 -1.17 -4.85 19.70
C VAL A 207 -0.77 -3.44 19.24
N GLU A 208 0.05 -3.37 18.23
CA GLU A 208 0.51 -2.14 17.58
C GLU A 208 -0.08 -2.08 16.17
N GLY A 209 -0.70 -0.95 15.82
CA GLY A 209 -1.19 -0.72 14.45
C GLY A 209 -0.06 -0.28 13.53
N ALA A 210 -0.33 -0.30 12.23
CA ALA A 210 0.55 0.31 11.26
C ALA A 210 -0.30 0.94 10.14
N LEU A 211 -0.12 2.23 9.91
CA LEU A 211 -0.77 2.98 8.83
C LEU A 211 0.00 2.91 7.52
N ASN A 212 1.29 2.61 7.62
CA ASN A 212 2.23 2.49 6.50
C ASN A 212 2.81 1.07 6.47
N PRO A 213 3.45 0.66 5.36
CA PRO A 213 4.11 -0.63 5.30
C PRO A 213 5.10 -0.82 6.45
N PRO A 214 5.09 -1.97 7.15
CA PRO A 214 6.12 -2.28 8.14
C PRO A 214 7.52 -2.32 7.49
N LEU A 215 8.52 -1.76 8.14
CA LEU A 215 9.90 -1.95 7.71
C LEU A 215 10.49 -3.18 8.41
N VAL A 216 10.87 -4.18 7.64
CA VAL A 216 11.46 -5.42 8.15
C VAL A 216 12.94 -5.48 7.83
N VAL A 217 13.78 -5.48 8.85
CA VAL A 217 15.23 -5.53 8.70
C VAL A 217 15.93 -6.08 9.95
N GLY A 218 16.95 -6.91 9.77
CA GLY A 218 17.82 -7.37 10.85
C GLY A 218 17.09 -8.08 11.99
N GLY A 219 16.09 -8.93 11.67
CA GLY A 219 15.30 -9.65 12.68
C GLY A 219 14.33 -8.74 13.45
N SER A 220 14.03 -7.57 12.94
CA SER A 220 13.13 -6.59 13.56
C SER A 220 12.08 -6.10 12.59
N VAL A 221 10.90 -5.78 13.13
CA VAL A 221 9.83 -5.08 12.42
C VAL A 221 9.66 -3.72 13.06
N PHE A 222 9.77 -2.68 12.25
CA PHE A 222 9.56 -1.30 12.69
C PHE A 222 8.23 -0.80 12.12
N VAL A 223 7.42 -0.19 12.96
CA VAL A 223 6.14 0.40 12.58
C VAL A 223 5.98 1.79 13.21
N VAL A 224 5.36 2.70 12.48
CA VAL A 224 4.77 3.90 13.07
C VAL A 224 3.34 3.54 13.39
N ASN A 225 3.03 3.47 14.68
CA ASN A 225 1.73 2.96 15.12
C ASN A 225 0.63 4.03 15.12
N ASP A 226 -0.60 3.56 15.34
CA ASP A 226 -1.82 4.35 15.45
C ASP A 226 -1.84 5.36 16.62
N GLU A 227 -0.86 5.31 17.51
CA GLU A 227 -0.66 6.25 18.64
C GLU A 227 0.50 7.22 18.40
N ASN A 228 0.99 7.35 17.18
CA ASN A 228 2.16 8.17 16.81
C ASN A 228 3.45 7.78 17.55
N ARG A 229 3.69 6.48 17.66
CA ARG A 229 4.92 5.94 18.24
C ARG A 229 5.70 5.18 17.17
N LEU A 230 7.00 5.38 17.13
CA LEU A 230 7.89 4.47 16.41
C LEU A 230 8.16 3.26 17.30
N VAL A 231 7.73 2.09 16.87
CA VAL A 231 7.84 0.85 17.64
C VAL A 231 8.74 -0.14 16.90
N ARG A 232 9.65 -0.77 17.63
CA ARG A 232 10.43 -1.90 17.17
C ARG A 232 9.89 -3.17 17.79
N LEU A 233 9.51 -4.12 16.96
CA LEU A 233 9.08 -5.47 17.35
C LEU A 233 10.15 -6.49 16.96
N ASP A 234 10.22 -7.57 17.69
CA ASP A 234 10.95 -8.76 17.30
C ASP A 234 10.23 -9.45 16.13
N ALA A 235 10.94 -9.73 15.04
CA ALA A 235 10.31 -10.25 13.82
C ALA A 235 9.81 -11.69 13.96
N ALA A 236 10.38 -12.48 14.88
CA ALA A 236 9.98 -13.88 15.07
C ALA A 236 8.78 -14.02 16.01
N THR A 237 8.62 -13.11 16.98
CA THR A 237 7.63 -13.24 18.05
C THR A 237 6.59 -12.14 18.10
N GLY A 238 6.84 -11.00 17.43
CA GLY A 238 6.00 -9.81 17.53
C GLY A 238 6.10 -9.08 18.86
N ALA A 239 6.99 -9.51 19.76
CA ALA A 239 7.18 -8.86 21.06
C ALA A 239 7.80 -7.46 20.90
N PRO A 240 7.29 -6.43 21.60
CA PRO A 240 7.87 -5.10 21.54
C PRO A 240 9.25 -5.09 22.21
N ILE A 241 10.26 -4.56 21.50
CA ILE A 241 11.62 -4.38 22.02
C ILE A 241 11.76 -2.99 22.62
N TRP A 242 11.30 -1.96 21.90
CA TRP A 242 11.21 -0.59 22.38
C TRP A 242 10.17 0.21 21.60
N ALA A 243 9.74 1.32 22.18
CA ALA A 243 8.89 2.30 21.52
C ALA A 243 9.32 3.71 21.89
N VAL A 244 9.21 4.63 20.93
CA VAL A 244 9.55 6.05 21.10
C VAL A 244 8.34 6.88 20.69
N ASP A 245 7.92 7.78 21.58
CA ASP A 245 6.84 8.72 21.28
C ASP A 245 7.32 9.76 20.25
N MET A 246 6.49 10.02 19.27
CA MET A 246 6.74 11.06 18.27
C MET A 246 5.76 12.23 18.47
N PRO A 247 6.07 13.43 17.96
CA PRO A 247 5.18 14.58 18.10
C PRO A 247 3.78 14.28 17.59
N TYR A 248 2.76 14.38 18.44
CA TYR A 248 1.37 14.10 18.05
C TYR A 248 0.68 15.34 17.46
N PHE A 249 0.92 16.50 18.08
CA PHE A 249 0.31 17.76 17.67
C PHE A 249 1.34 18.74 17.12
N THR A 250 0.92 19.53 16.13
CA THR A 250 1.76 20.61 15.58
C THR A 250 2.06 21.72 16.61
N LYS A 251 1.30 21.79 17.70
CA LYS A 251 1.49 22.73 18.81
C LYS A 251 1.23 22.06 20.15
N ASP A 252 2.17 22.14 21.08
CA ASP A 252 2.10 21.45 22.38
C ASP A 252 1.07 22.03 23.34
N LYS A 253 0.79 23.35 23.28
CA LYS A 253 -0.16 24.01 24.18
C LYS A 253 -1.57 23.43 24.01
N PRO A 254 -2.24 22.88 25.06
CA PRO A 254 -3.53 22.20 24.96
C PRO A 254 -4.61 22.95 24.19
N LYS A 255 -4.72 24.27 24.43
CA LYS A 255 -5.69 25.13 23.72
C LYS A 255 -5.39 25.33 22.23
N ARG A 256 -4.19 24.94 21.75
CA ARG A 256 -3.74 25.08 20.35
C ARG A 256 -3.57 23.74 19.63
N ARG A 257 -3.92 22.62 20.26
CA ARG A 257 -3.86 21.25 19.69
C ARG A 257 -5.00 21.03 18.70
N LYS A 258 -4.97 21.73 17.56
CA LYS A 258 -6.00 21.66 16.52
C LYS A 258 -5.60 20.81 15.33
N ALA A 259 -4.30 20.61 15.11
CA ALA A 259 -3.76 19.84 14.00
C ALA A 259 -2.78 18.79 14.51
N ILE A 260 -2.84 17.61 13.91
CA ILE A 260 -1.91 16.49 14.17
C ILE A 260 -0.72 16.58 13.22
N VAL A 261 0.39 16.00 13.61
CA VAL A 261 1.56 15.78 12.77
C VAL A 261 1.38 14.41 12.10
N PRO A 262 1.20 14.33 10.77
CA PRO A 262 1.21 13.04 10.10
C PRO A 262 2.63 12.48 10.07
N HIS A 263 2.77 11.20 10.36
CA HIS A 263 4.04 10.49 10.25
C HIS A 263 3.91 9.43 9.16
N PHE A 264 4.92 9.38 8.29
CA PHE A 264 5.04 8.41 7.22
C PHE A 264 6.29 7.57 7.42
N GLY A 265 6.32 6.37 6.89
CA GLY A 265 7.42 5.43 7.07
C GLY A 265 7.11 4.40 8.17
N PRO A 266 8.13 3.76 8.79
CA PRO A 266 9.54 4.11 8.71
C PRO A 266 10.22 3.64 7.41
N VAL A 267 11.26 4.35 7.01
CA VAL A 267 12.13 3.93 5.90
C VAL A 267 13.57 3.82 6.37
N LEU A 268 14.33 2.92 5.75
CA LEU A 268 15.76 2.79 6.03
C LEU A 268 16.56 3.52 4.94
N ALA A 269 17.31 4.53 5.33
CA ALA A 269 18.16 5.29 4.45
C ALA A 269 19.55 5.52 5.09
N GLY A 270 20.63 5.16 4.39
CA GLY A 270 21.99 5.33 4.89
C GLY A 270 22.27 4.68 6.25
N GLY A 271 21.65 3.53 6.54
CA GLY A 271 21.77 2.82 7.82
C GLY A 271 21.01 3.47 8.99
N ARG A 272 20.14 4.44 8.71
CA ARG A 272 19.31 5.13 9.71
C ARG A 272 17.83 4.96 9.38
N LEU A 273 17.01 4.92 10.43
CA LEU A 273 15.56 5.04 10.31
C LEU A 273 15.19 6.52 10.11
N ALA A 274 14.33 6.80 9.14
CA ALA A 274 13.79 8.10 8.81
C ALA A 274 12.26 8.01 8.66
#